data_342d053fd6e713e060dde9b85b6adc61
#
_entry.id   342d053fd6e713e060dde9b85b6adc61
#
_cell.length_a   1.000
_cell.length_b   1.000
_cell.length_c   1.000
_cell.angle_alpha   90.00
_cell.angle_beta   90.00
_cell.angle_gamma   90.00
#
_symmetry.space_group_name_H-M   'P 1'
#
loop_
_entity.id
_entity.type
_entity.pdbx_description
1 polymer ?
#
loop_
_entity_poly.entity_id
_entity_poly.type
_entity_poly.pdbx_seq_one_letter_code
_entity_poly.pdbx_strand_id
1 'polypeptide(L)'
;SRDWSSDVCSSDLAIFGGEHSGHFYFADFWRADSGMLAALFALTELFETTKPLSELLKPFNRYVASGEINTVVKDIPSKLQAIREKYGQDHQIDELDGITVSTKDYWFNVRASNTEPLLRLNVEGDTKAIMEKARDAALAIIKA
;
A
#
# COMPACT_ATOMS: atom_id res chain seq x y z
N SER A 1 -15.03 -13.16 -13.96
CA SER A 1 -14.27 -12.78 -12.77
C SER A 1 -12.82 -12.57 -13.20
N ARG A 2 -12.34 -11.36 -13.15
CA ARG A 2 -10.89 -11.13 -13.26
C ARG A 2 -10.26 -11.75 -12.04
N ASP A 3 -9.40 -12.72 -12.27
CA ASP A 3 -8.59 -13.32 -11.23
C ASP A 3 -7.53 -12.29 -10.81
N TRP A 4 -7.69 -11.72 -9.65
CA TRP A 4 -6.80 -10.69 -9.08
C TRP A 4 -5.37 -11.19 -8.92
N SER A 5 -5.18 -12.49 -8.77
CA SER A 5 -3.87 -13.11 -8.64
C SER A 5 -2.98 -12.94 -9.87
N SER A 6 -3.59 -12.72 -11.05
CA SER A 6 -2.83 -12.60 -12.30
C SER A 6 -2.27 -11.18 -12.55
N ASP A 7 -2.88 -10.14 -11.98
CA ASP A 7 -2.48 -8.76 -12.26
C ASP A 7 -1.34 -8.27 -11.36
N VAL A 8 -1.21 -8.79 -10.14
CA VAL A 8 -0.15 -8.41 -9.19
C VAL A 8 1.19 -9.08 -9.51
N CYS A 9 1.18 -10.25 -10.10
CA CYS A 9 2.37 -11.00 -10.51
C CYS A 9 2.69 -10.88 -12.01
N SER A 10 2.21 -9.86 -12.68
CA SER A 10 2.38 -9.72 -14.14
C SER A 10 3.80 -9.39 -14.59
N SER A 11 4.72 -9.04 -13.69
CA SER A 11 6.13 -9.03 -14.06
C SER A 11 6.67 -10.46 -13.98
N ASP A 12 7.00 -11.06 -15.12
CA ASP A 12 7.61 -12.39 -15.22
C ASP A 12 8.92 -12.54 -14.44
N LEU A 13 9.42 -11.45 -13.89
CA LEU A 13 10.68 -11.35 -13.16
C LEU A 13 10.52 -11.28 -11.64
N ALA A 14 9.32 -11.05 -11.10
CA ALA A 14 9.12 -10.97 -9.66
C ALA A 14 9.21 -12.36 -9.02
N ILE A 15 10.11 -12.51 -8.05
CA ILE A 15 10.27 -13.75 -7.28
C ILE A 15 9.32 -13.85 -6.10
N PHE A 16 8.83 -12.70 -5.63
CA PHE A 16 7.92 -12.59 -4.49
C PHE A 16 7.02 -11.35 -4.65
N GLY A 17 5.78 -11.45 -4.20
CA GLY A 17 4.84 -10.36 -4.08
C GLY A 17 4.12 -10.42 -2.73
N GLY A 18 3.81 -9.26 -2.16
CA GLY A 18 3.05 -9.18 -0.92
C GLY A 18 2.07 -8.02 -0.97
N GLU A 19 0.88 -8.23 -0.42
CA GLU A 19 -0.14 -7.21 -0.27
C GLU A 19 -0.32 -6.83 1.20
N HIS A 20 -0.73 -5.61 1.45
CA HIS A 20 -1.05 -5.13 2.79
C HIS A 20 -2.25 -5.87 3.42
N SER A 21 -3.08 -6.49 2.59
CA SER A 21 -4.18 -7.37 2.96
C SER A 21 -3.74 -8.74 3.50
N GLY A 22 -2.43 -9.07 3.44
CA GLY A 22 -1.89 -10.33 3.93
C GLY A 22 -1.88 -11.44 2.90
N HIS A 23 -1.98 -11.13 1.61
CA HIS A 23 -1.73 -12.06 0.52
C HIS A 23 -0.25 -12.07 0.16
N PHE A 24 0.33 -13.26 -0.04
CA PHE A 24 1.74 -13.44 -0.33
C PHE A 24 1.93 -14.41 -1.50
N TYR A 25 2.59 -13.97 -2.54
CA TYR A 25 2.79 -14.70 -3.79
C TYR A 25 4.25 -15.07 -3.96
N PHE A 26 4.53 -16.32 -4.35
CA PHE A 26 5.88 -16.84 -4.53
C PHE A 26 6.03 -17.39 -5.96
N ALA A 27 7.07 -16.98 -6.67
CA ALA A 27 7.34 -17.43 -8.04
C ALA A 27 7.43 -18.96 -8.13
N ASP A 28 8.15 -19.59 -7.19
CA ASP A 28 8.38 -21.03 -7.15
C ASP A 28 7.16 -21.82 -6.65
N PHE A 29 6.11 -21.15 -6.23
CA PHE A 29 4.83 -21.75 -5.81
C PHE A 29 3.71 -21.35 -6.78
N TRP A 30 3.93 -21.62 -8.07
CA TRP A 30 2.98 -21.32 -9.17
C TRP A 30 2.47 -19.88 -9.19
N ARG A 31 3.19 -18.95 -8.56
CA ARG A 31 2.75 -17.56 -8.33
C ARG A 31 1.40 -17.48 -7.60
N ALA A 32 1.07 -18.52 -6.82
CA ALA A 32 -0.16 -18.60 -6.05
C ALA A 32 0.01 -17.90 -4.67
N ASP A 33 -1.10 -17.43 -4.15
CA ASP A 33 -1.17 -16.90 -2.78
C ASP A 33 -1.00 -18.02 -1.75
N SER A 34 -0.09 -17.83 -0.80
CA SER A 34 0.13 -18.76 0.29
C SER A 34 0.62 -18.07 1.57
N GLY A 35 -0.32 -17.68 2.43
CA GLY A 35 0.01 -17.19 3.78
C GLY A 35 0.70 -18.25 4.65
N MET A 36 0.44 -19.55 4.40
CA MET A 36 1.12 -20.64 5.11
C MET A 36 2.61 -20.69 4.75
N LEU A 37 2.94 -20.57 3.46
CA LEU A 37 4.34 -20.55 3.01
C LEU A 37 5.07 -19.31 3.54
N ALA A 38 4.42 -18.15 3.54
CA ALA A 38 4.96 -16.94 4.15
C ALA A 38 5.26 -17.12 5.66
N ALA A 39 4.35 -17.76 6.39
CA ALA A 39 4.55 -18.08 7.80
C ALA A 39 5.73 -19.04 8.01
N LEU A 40 5.90 -20.05 7.16
CA LEU A 40 7.04 -20.98 7.24
C LEU A 40 8.37 -20.27 6.99
N PHE A 41 8.45 -19.35 6.01
CA PHE A 41 9.66 -18.54 5.80
C PHE A 41 9.97 -17.66 7.02
N ALA A 42 8.96 -17.00 7.60
CA ALA A 42 9.15 -16.19 8.80
C ALA A 42 9.62 -17.02 10.00
N LEU A 43 9.07 -18.24 10.18
CA LEU A 43 9.50 -19.17 11.22
C LEU A 43 10.93 -19.65 10.99
N THR A 44 11.30 -19.99 9.77
CA THR A 44 12.67 -20.40 9.42
C THR A 44 13.66 -19.31 9.81
N GLU A 45 13.40 -18.07 9.43
CA GLU A 45 14.25 -16.92 9.79
C GLU A 45 14.37 -16.76 11.31
N LEU A 46 13.28 -16.95 12.06
CA LEU A 46 13.28 -16.90 13.52
C LEU A 46 14.10 -18.03 14.15
N PHE A 47 14.10 -19.23 13.57
CA PHE A 47 14.89 -20.36 14.08
C PHE A 47 16.40 -20.25 13.77
N GLU A 48 16.76 -19.51 12.71
CA GLU A 48 18.16 -19.29 12.32
C GLU A 48 18.83 -18.17 13.13
N THR A 49 18.07 -17.45 13.95
CA THR A 49 18.57 -16.35 14.77
C THR A 49 18.18 -16.49 16.22
N THR A 50 18.96 -15.90 17.13
CA THR A 50 18.61 -15.74 18.55
C THR A 50 17.86 -14.44 18.84
N LYS A 51 17.65 -13.60 17.79
CA LYS A 51 16.99 -12.29 17.95
C LYS A 51 15.47 -12.47 17.98
N PRO A 52 14.76 -11.70 18.80
CA PRO A 52 13.29 -11.67 18.76
C PRO A 52 12.80 -11.03 17.46
N LEU A 53 11.60 -11.40 17.02
CA LEU A 53 10.97 -10.87 15.79
C LEU A 53 10.96 -9.34 15.77
N SER A 54 10.72 -8.70 16.91
CA SER A 54 10.71 -7.24 17.04
C SER A 54 12.05 -6.59 16.68
N GLU A 55 13.17 -7.28 16.82
CA GLU A 55 14.48 -6.80 16.37
C GLU A 55 14.73 -7.06 14.90
N LEU A 56 14.28 -8.19 14.40
CA LEU A 56 14.37 -8.52 12.97
C LEU A 56 13.55 -7.55 12.12
N LEU A 57 12.44 -7.06 12.62
CA LEU A 57 11.57 -6.11 11.91
C LEU A 57 12.07 -4.65 11.94
N LYS A 58 12.97 -4.28 12.86
CA LYS A 58 13.47 -2.89 12.96
C LYS A 58 14.01 -2.29 11.65
N PRO A 59 14.80 -3.01 10.82
CA PRO A 59 15.31 -2.48 9.56
C PRO A 59 14.22 -2.16 8.53
N PHE A 60 13.04 -2.79 8.65
CA PHE A 60 11.91 -2.63 7.74
C PHE A 60 10.90 -1.59 8.24
N ASN A 61 10.90 -1.30 9.54
CA ASN A 61 9.99 -0.33 10.17
C ASN A 61 10.61 1.09 10.15
N ARG A 62 10.82 1.62 8.93
CA ARG A 62 11.51 2.91 8.71
C ARG A 62 10.55 4.09 8.67
N TYR A 63 9.29 3.84 8.33
CA TYR A 63 8.29 4.88 8.06
C TYR A 63 7.12 4.74 9.03
N VAL A 64 6.40 5.83 9.22
CA VAL A 64 5.17 5.85 10.01
C VAL A 64 3.99 5.79 9.07
N ALA A 65 3.20 4.70 9.17
CA ALA A 65 2.02 4.47 8.36
C ALA A 65 0.73 4.94 9.05
N SER A 66 -0.23 5.44 8.26
CA SER A 66 -1.57 5.78 8.73
C SER A 66 -2.47 4.55 8.95
N GLY A 67 -2.09 3.42 8.37
CA GLY A 67 -3.03 2.34 8.08
C GLY A 67 -4.02 2.72 6.98
N GLU A 68 -4.87 1.79 6.55
CA GLU A 68 -5.89 2.04 5.55
C GLU A 68 -7.05 2.85 6.14
N ILE A 69 -7.39 3.96 5.50
CA ILE A 69 -8.49 4.84 5.89
C ILE A 69 -9.55 4.80 4.81
N ASN A 70 -10.73 4.30 5.17
CA ASN A 70 -11.87 4.17 4.29
C ASN A 70 -12.80 5.38 4.43
N THR A 71 -13.15 6.01 3.31
CA THR A 71 -14.06 7.16 3.27
C THR A 71 -15.15 6.94 2.22
N VAL A 72 -16.39 6.89 2.65
CA VAL A 72 -17.55 6.83 1.73
C VAL A 72 -17.68 8.15 1.00
N VAL A 73 -17.73 8.11 -0.32
CA VAL A 73 -17.84 9.29 -1.19
C VAL A 73 -18.90 9.06 -2.26
N LYS A 74 -19.63 10.12 -2.62
CA LYS A 74 -20.69 10.04 -3.65
C LYS A 74 -20.14 10.07 -5.07
N ASP A 75 -19.06 10.79 -5.30
CA ASP A 75 -18.44 11.00 -6.61
C ASP A 75 -16.95 10.72 -6.54
N ILE A 76 -16.60 9.45 -6.69
CA ILE A 76 -15.22 8.96 -6.69
C ILE A 76 -14.38 9.60 -7.80
N PRO A 77 -14.83 9.66 -9.09
CA PRO A 77 -14.05 10.26 -10.16
C PRO A 77 -13.66 11.72 -9.88
N SER A 78 -14.60 12.54 -9.38
CA SER A 78 -14.33 13.94 -9.05
C SER A 78 -13.26 14.07 -7.96
N LYS A 79 -13.27 13.20 -6.93
CA LYS A 79 -12.26 13.25 -5.86
C LYS A 79 -10.87 12.84 -6.35
N LEU A 80 -10.77 11.81 -7.16
CA LEU A 80 -9.51 11.41 -7.78
C LEU A 80 -8.97 12.51 -8.70
N GLN A 81 -9.85 13.15 -9.48
CA GLN A 81 -9.46 14.28 -10.33
C GLN A 81 -8.93 15.47 -9.51
N ALA A 82 -9.58 15.80 -8.38
CA ALA A 82 -9.12 16.87 -7.50
C ALA A 82 -7.75 16.59 -6.87
N ILE A 83 -7.46 15.33 -6.54
CA ILE A 83 -6.12 14.93 -6.07
C ILE A 83 -5.09 15.08 -7.19
N ARG A 84 -5.41 14.62 -8.41
CA ARG A 84 -4.53 14.74 -9.58
C ARG A 84 -4.19 16.21 -9.86
N GLU A 85 -5.18 17.08 -9.84
CA GLU A 85 -4.99 18.53 -10.07
C GLU A 85 -4.15 19.19 -8.98
N LYS A 86 -4.36 18.79 -7.73
CA LYS A 86 -3.63 19.35 -6.58
C LYS A 86 -2.17 18.96 -6.54
N TYR A 87 -1.85 17.71 -6.90
CA TYR A 87 -0.49 17.17 -6.72
C TYR A 87 0.26 16.95 -8.04
N GLY A 88 -0.43 16.88 -9.18
CA GLY A 88 0.17 16.50 -10.45
C GLY A 88 1.19 17.48 -11.04
N GLN A 89 1.18 18.74 -10.61
CA GLN A 89 2.13 19.75 -11.10
C GLN A 89 3.48 19.68 -10.36
N ASP A 90 3.46 19.36 -9.07
CA ASP A 90 4.62 19.50 -8.19
C ASP A 90 5.20 18.16 -7.71
N HIS A 91 4.50 17.04 -7.97
CA HIS A 91 4.87 15.73 -7.41
C HIS A 91 4.81 14.63 -8.48
N GLN A 92 5.59 13.57 -8.24
CA GLN A 92 5.50 12.36 -9.03
C GLN A 92 4.19 11.63 -8.74
N ILE A 93 3.42 11.37 -9.80
CA ILE A 93 2.17 10.60 -9.74
C ILE A 93 2.35 9.29 -10.49
N ASP A 94 1.89 8.19 -9.88
CA ASP A 94 1.71 6.88 -10.49
C ASP A 94 0.20 6.53 -10.44
N GLU A 95 -0.33 6.05 -11.55
CA GLU A 95 -1.75 5.72 -11.72
C GLU A 95 -1.98 4.22 -11.98
N LEU A 96 -1.05 3.35 -11.58
CA LEU A 96 -1.16 1.90 -11.78
C LEU A 96 -2.34 1.30 -10.99
N ASP A 97 -2.50 1.70 -9.72
CA ASP A 97 -3.63 1.31 -8.86
C ASP A 97 -4.15 2.53 -8.09
N GLY A 98 -5.14 3.22 -8.64
CA GLY A 98 -5.60 4.50 -8.12
C GLY A 98 -4.62 5.63 -8.42
N ILE A 99 -4.38 6.50 -7.45
CA ILE A 99 -3.41 7.59 -7.54
C ILE A 99 -2.41 7.48 -6.39
N THR A 100 -1.16 7.21 -6.73
CA THR A 100 -0.03 7.27 -5.81
C THR A 100 0.73 8.58 -6.02
N VAL A 101 0.85 9.37 -4.96
CA VAL A 101 1.65 10.59 -4.93
C VAL A 101 2.91 10.32 -4.12
N SER A 102 4.08 10.53 -4.71
CA SER A 102 5.37 10.32 -4.07
C SER A 102 6.12 11.63 -3.93
N THR A 103 6.64 11.88 -2.72
CA THR A 103 7.52 13.00 -2.40
C THR A 103 8.80 12.49 -1.77
N LYS A 104 9.69 13.39 -1.34
CA LYS A 104 10.90 13.01 -0.64
C LYS A 104 10.62 12.44 0.75
N ASP A 105 9.64 12.99 1.47
CA ASP A 105 9.44 12.77 2.91
C ASP A 105 8.18 11.93 3.22
N TYR A 106 7.30 11.76 2.24
CA TYR A 106 6.08 10.96 2.36
C TYR A 106 5.59 10.46 1.00
N TRP A 107 4.75 9.44 1.03
CA TRP A 107 3.91 9.05 -0.08
C TRP A 107 2.50 8.74 0.41
N PHE A 108 1.54 8.80 -0.49
CA PHE A 108 0.21 8.28 -0.24
C PHE A 108 -0.41 7.69 -1.50
N ASN A 109 -1.29 6.71 -1.31
CA ASN A 109 -2.12 6.14 -2.35
C ASN A 109 -3.60 6.36 -2.02
N VAL A 110 -4.37 6.76 -3.03
CA VAL A 110 -5.83 6.86 -2.98
C VAL A 110 -6.41 6.03 -4.09
N ARG A 111 -7.19 5.01 -3.73
CA ARG A 111 -7.83 4.12 -4.71
C ARG A 111 -9.30 3.91 -4.42
N ALA A 112 -10.08 3.64 -5.47
CA ALA A 112 -11.47 3.24 -5.32
C ALA A 112 -11.57 1.80 -4.78
N SER A 113 -12.55 1.53 -3.93
CA SER A 113 -12.92 0.15 -3.63
C SER A 113 -13.67 -0.45 -4.83
N ASN A 114 -13.38 -1.71 -5.14
CA ASN A 114 -14.07 -2.42 -6.22
C ASN A 114 -15.47 -2.91 -5.82
N THR A 115 -15.75 -2.97 -4.54
CA THR A 115 -16.98 -3.58 -3.99
C THR A 115 -17.89 -2.59 -3.28
N GLU A 116 -17.38 -1.43 -2.89
CA GLU A 116 -18.10 -0.45 -2.06
C GLU A 116 -17.88 0.97 -2.60
N PRO A 117 -18.84 1.90 -2.41
CA PRO A 117 -18.73 3.28 -2.87
C PRO A 117 -17.84 4.11 -1.92
N LEU A 118 -16.56 3.73 -1.82
CA LEU A 118 -15.59 4.40 -0.95
C LEU A 118 -14.22 4.51 -1.60
N LEU A 119 -13.45 5.49 -1.11
CA LEU A 119 -12.02 5.65 -1.36
C LEU A 119 -11.23 5.10 -0.19
N ARG A 120 -10.15 4.40 -0.51
CA ARG A 120 -9.14 3.88 0.42
C ARG A 120 -7.91 4.77 0.34
N LEU A 121 -7.51 5.31 1.46
CA LEU A 121 -6.30 6.13 1.59
C LEU A 121 -5.29 5.41 2.46
N ASN A 122 -4.07 5.26 1.97
CA ASN A 122 -2.89 4.83 2.72
C ASN A 122 -1.82 5.92 2.64
N VAL A 123 -1.22 6.27 3.76
CA VAL A 123 -0.18 7.30 3.84
C VAL A 123 0.99 6.77 4.65
N GLU A 124 2.21 7.01 4.18
CA GLU A 124 3.42 6.79 4.94
C GLU A 124 4.29 8.04 4.90
N GLY A 125 4.99 8.31 5.99
CA GLY A 125 5.91 9.44 6.09
C GLY A 125 7.10 9.13 7.00
N ASP A 126 8.18 9.89 6.85
CA ASP A 126 9.41 9.71 7.63
C ASP A 126 9.18 9.91 9.14
N THR A 127 8.20 10.73 9.48
CA THR A 127 7.79 10.98 10.88
C THR A 127 6.28 11.01 11.01
N LYS A 128 5.80 10.80 12.23
CA LYS A 128 4.37 10.90 12.56
C LYS A 128 3.77 12.23 12.12
N ALA A 129 4.45 13.35 12.39
CA ALA A 129 3.96 14.67 12.04
C ALA A 129 3.84 14.88 10.51
N ILE A 130 4.80 14.37 9.74
CA ILE A 130 4.78 14.41 8.27
C ILE A 130 3.61 13.55 7.74
N MET A 131 3.50 12.31 8.23
CA MET A 131 2.42 11.40 7.84
C MET A 131 1.05 12.00 8.16
N GLU A 132 0.84 12.52 9.38
CA GLU A 132 -0.44 13.12 9.78
C GLU A 132 -0.80 14.34 8.92
N LYS A 133 0.16 15.21 8.62
CA LYS A 133 -0.04 16.36 7.74
C LYS A 133 -0.44 15.95 6.33
N ALA A 134 0.24 14.96 5.75
CA ALA A 134 -0.07 14.44 4.42
C ALA A 134 -1.45 13.76 4.39
N ARG A 135 -1.75 12.93 5.40
CA ARG A 135 -3.05 12.29 5.60
C ARG A 135 -4.18 13.31 5.65
N ASP A 136 -4.05 14.32 6.48
CA ASP A 136 -5.10 15.31 6.70
C ASP A 136 -5.32 16.17 5.46
N ALA A 137 -4.26 16.50 4.73
CA ALA A 137 -4.36 17.20 3.45
C ALA A 137 -5.09 16.38 2.38
N ALA A 138 -4.78 15.07 2.26
CA ALA A 138 -5.48 14.17 1.34
C ALA A 138 -6.95 13.98 1.74
N LEU A 139 -7.21 13.76 3.04
CA LEU A 139 -8.58 13.60 3.57
C LEU A 139 -9.43 14.87 3.37
N ALA A 140 -8.85 16.06 3.46
CA ALA A 140 -9.57 17.31 3.20
C ALA A 140 -10.13 17.36 1.77
N ILE A 141 -9.39 16.85 0.77
CA ILE A 141 -9.85 16.77 -0.62
C ILE A 141 -10.92 15.69 -0.78
N ILE A 142 -10.69 14.51 -0.19
CA ILE A 142 -11.62 13.38 -0.28
C ILE A 142 -12.98 13.72 0.33
N LYS A 143 -13.00 14.46 1.45
CA LYS A 143 -14.22 14.80 2.20
C LYS A 143 -14.90 16.09 1.74
N ALA A 144 -14.21 16.95 0.98
CA ALA A 144 -14.83 18.17 0.43
C ALA A 144 -15.94 17.86 -0.55
#